data_01e415b444c58c389ec5c22598f3cfed
#
_entry.id   01e415b444c58c389ec5c22598f3cfed
#
_cell.length_a   1.000
_cell.length_b   1.000
_cell.length_c   1.000
_cell.angle_alpha   90.00
_cell.angle_beta   90.00
_cell.angle_gamma   90.00
#
_symmetry.space_group_name_H-M   'P 1'
#
loop_
_entity.id
_entity.type
_entity.pdbx_description
1 polymer ?
#
loop_
_entity_poly.entity_id
_entity_poly.type
_entity_poly.pdbx_seq_one_letter_code
_entity_poly.pdbx_strand_id
1 'polypeptide(L)'
;MVDGCLMLFNLKFFKKKIFDENFFLYFEETDLFKRCLNKKIQILKLNTVNFSHKGRSSSDNKYKRKIEINRNWHYMWSKFYYNTKHYGYLYALKESLKNLISSFLKGYCFIFLNFNKREIYKARFQGCLNAILLKKSLFRPDINF
;
A
#
# COMPACT_ATOMS: atom_id res chain seq x y z
N MET A 1 5.51 11.72 8.96
CA MET A 1 5.45 11.12 7.62
C MET A 1 5.18 12.24 6.63
N VAL A 2 5.91 12.35 5.53
CA VAL A 2 5.71 13.39 4.52
C VAL A 2 4.85 12.78 3.43
N ASP A 3 3.77 13.48 3.03
CA ASP A 3 2.93 13.05 1.91
C ASP A 3 3.70 13.17 0.59
N GLY A 4 3.58 12.15 -0.26
CA GLY A 4 4.23 12.10 -1.57
C GLY A 4 3.62 12.97 -2.66
N CYS A 5 2.73 13.88 -2.30
CA CYS A 5 2.02 14.74 -3.26
C CYS A 5 2.93 15.67 -4.06
N LEU A 6 4.02 16.12 -3.45
CA LEU A 6 5.04 16.94 -4.11
C LEU A 6 6.41 16.59 -3.53
N MET A 7 7.29 16.07 -4.37
CA MET A 7 8.64 15.72 -3.99
C MET A 7 9.64 16.24 -5.01
N LEU A 8 10.72 16.84 -4.52
CA LEU A 8 11.88 17.22 -5.32
C LEU A 8 13.05 16.30 -5.00
N PHE A 9 13.69 15.79 -6.03
CA PHE A 9 14.80 14.85 -5.89
C PHE A 9 16.11 15.43 -6.43
N ASN A 10 17.16 15.38 -5.63
CA ASN A 10 18.50 15.55 -6.14
C ASN A 10 18.96 14.20 -6.73
N LEU A 11 18.92 14.08 -8.04
CA LEU A 11 19.24 12.85 -8.77
C LEU A 11 20.67 12.33 -8.57
N LYS A 12 21.59 13.17 -8.09
CA LYS A 12 22.96 12.75 -7.76
C LYS A 12 23.01 11.64 -6.69
N PHE A 13 22.01 11.57 -5.80
CA PHE A 13 21.89 10.54 -4.76
C PHE A 13 21.23 9.25 -5.25
N PHE A 14 20.64 9.25 -6.44
CA PHE A 14 19.85 8.12 -6.95
C PHE A 14 20.49 7.58 -8.23
N LYS A 15 21.40 6.60 -8.09
CA LYS A 15 22.05 5.94 -9.24
C LYS A 15 21.14 5.00 -10.04
N LYS A 16 19.98 4.62 -9.46
CA LYS A 16 18.98 3.72 -10.03
C LYS A 16 17.58 4.32 -9.82
N LYS A 17 16.55 3.51 -10.03
CA LYS A 17 15.15 3.92 -9.83
C LYS A 17 14.91 4.52 -8.44
N ILE A 18 14.21 5.65 -8.39
CA ILE A 18 13.86 6.35 -7.14
C ILE A 18 12.88 5.50 -6.33
N PHE A 19 11.81 5.06 -6.98
CA PHE A 19 10.80 4.18 -6.37
C PHE A 19 11.03 2.72 -6.74
N ASP A 20 10.62 1.83 -5.83
CA ASP A 20 10.57 0.40 -6.09
C ASP A 20 9.26 0.07 -6.82
N GLU A 21 9.34 -0.33 -8.08
CA GLU A 21 8.21 -0.59 -8.97
C GLU A 21 7.38 -1.83 -8.58
N ASN A 22 7.84 -2.63 -7.61
CA ASN A 22 7.03 -3.70 -7.04
C ASN A 22 5.86 -3.16 -6.22
N PHE A 23 5.99 -1.94 -5.65
CA PHE A 23 4.86 -1.25 -5.05
C PHE A 23 3.98 -0.65 -6.15
N PHE A 24 2.77 -1.13 -6.28
CA PHE A 24 1.79 -0.49 -7.16
C PHE A 24 1.04 0.64 -6.47
N LEU A 25 0.74 0.47 -5.19
CA LEU A 25 0.00 1.45 -4.40
C LEU A 25 0.37 1.26 -2.92
N TYR A 26 0.60 2.36 -2.21
CA TYR A 26 1.02 2.42 -0.81
C TYR A 26 2.42 1.88 -0.51
N PHE A 27 3.06 2.45 0.49
CA PHE A 27 4.39 2.14 0.98
C PHE A 27 5.57 2.49 0.07
N GLU A 28 5.34 2.94 -1.17
CA GLU A 28 6.40 3.40 -2.08
C GLU A 28 7.22 4.54 -1.49
N GLU A 29 6.54 5.53 -0.91
CA GLU A 29 7.18 6.68 -0.24
C GLU A 29 7.84 6.25 1.07
N THR A 30 7.18 5.38 1.84
CA THR A 30 7.72 4.85 3.09
C THR A 30 9.00 4.04 2.84
N ASP A 31 9.02 3.23 1.79
CA ASP A 31 10.21 2.51 1.33
C ASP A 31 11.33 3.47 0.94
N LEU A 32 10.99 4.49 0.15
CA LEU A 32 11.95 5.50 -0.27
C LEU A 32 12.58 6.20 0.93
N PHE A 33 11.78 6.68 1.88
CA PHE A 33 12.28 7.34 3.07
C PHE A 33 13.15 6.42 3.91
N LYS A 34 12.77 5.17 4.09
CA LYS A 34 13.59 4.18 4.82
C LYS A 34 14.94 3.97 4.13
N ARG A 35 14.96 3.88 2.79
CA ARG A 35 16.20 3.77 2.01
C ARG A 35 17.07 5.02 2.12
N CYS A 36 16.47 6.20 2.09
CA CYS A 36 17.18 7.47 2.29
C CYS A 36 17.82 7.53 3.68
N LEU A 37 17.09 7.20 4.73
CA LEU A 37 17.59 7.16 6.10
C LEU A 37 18.78 6.17 6.24
N ASN A 38 18.63 4.97 5.69
CA ASN A 38 19.71 3.96 5.73
C ASN A 38 20.98 4.43 5.01
N LYS A 39 20.83 5.29 3.98
CA LYS A 39 21.95 5.88 3.22
C LYS A 39 22.39 7.24 3.76
N LYS A 40 21.84 7.70 4.88
CA LYS A 40 22.10 9.04 5.46
C LYS A 40 21.84 10.18 4.47
N ILE A 41 20.91 9.99 3.54
CA ILE A 41 20.45 11.05 2.62
C ILE A 41 19.49 11.94 3.39
N GLN A 42 19.79 13.25 3.40
CA GLN A 42 18.97 14.23 4.10
C GLN A 42 17.61 14.40 3.42
N ILE A 43 16.55 14.38 4.21
CA ILE A 43 15.17 14.64 3.79
C ILE A 43 14.74 15.96 4.43
N LEU A 44 14.38 16.93 3.59
CA LEU A 44 13.95 18.25 4.03
C LEU A 44 12.46 18.43 3.77
N LYS A 45 11.76 19.00 4.74
CA LYS A 45 10.38 19.47 4.56
C LYS A 45 10.40 20.98 4.43
N LEU A 46 9.95 21.50 3.30
CA LEU A 46 9.81 22.94 3.08
C LEU A 46 8.45 23.39 3.61
N ASN A 47 8.46 24.21 4.66
CA ASN A 47 7.24 24.76 5.28
C ASN A 47 6.79 26.08 4.63
N THR A 48 7.61 26.65 3.76
CA THR A 48 7.36 27.92 3.06
C THR A 48 6.56 27.77 1.78
N VAL A 49 6.41 26.54 1.27
CA VAL A 49 5.68 26.27 0.04
C VAL A 49 4.32 25.65 0.38
N ASN A 50 3.27 26.36 0.00
CA ASN A 50 1.90 25.89 0.14
C ASN A 50 1.38 25.42 -1.22
N PHE A 51 0.82 24.23 -1.28
CA PHE A 51 0.13 23.72 -2.46
C PHE A 51 -1.20 23.07 -2.05
N SER A 52 -2.19 23.16 -2.94
CA SER A 52 -3.49 22.54 -2.72
C SER A 52 -3.51 21.15 -3.35
N HIS A 53 -3.78 20.13 -2.53
CA HIS A 53 -3.98 18.76 -3.01
C HIS A 53 -5.43 18.31 -2.78
N LYS A 54 -6.17 18.16 -3.87
CA LYS A 54 -7.54 17.61 -3.82
C LYS A 54 -7.47 16.08 -3.74
N GLY A 55 -7.26 15.55 -2.53
CA GLY A 55 -7.29 14.11 -2.31
C GLY A 55 -8.60 13.46 -2.74
N ARG A 56 -8.52 12.27 -3.37
CA ARG A 56 -9.66 11.47 -3.81
C ARG A 56 -10.53 12.09 -4.93
N SER A 57 -10.08 13.16 -5.57
CA SER A 57 -10.85 13.84 -6.64
C SER A 57 -10.80 13.13 -8.01
N SER A 58 -9.87 12.20 -8.18
CA SER A 58 -9.63 11.52 -9.47
C SER A 58 -10.52 10.29 -9.72
N SER A 59 -11.54 10.05 -8.89
CA SER A 59 -12.40 8.88 -9.05
C SER A 59 -13.87 9.26 -9.14
N ASP A 60 -14.53 8.82 -10.20
CA ASP A 60 -15.97 8.90 -10.34
C ASP A 60 -16.67 8.09 -9.24
N ASN A 61 -17.81 8.59 -8.75
CA ASN A 61 -18.61 7.94 -7.73
C ASN A 61 -19.03 6.51 -8.11
N LYS A 62 -19.23 6.25 -9.40
CA LYS A 62 -19.56 4.94 -9.98
C LYS A 62 -18.53 3.85 -9.59
N TYR A 63 -17.28 4.20 -9.51
CA TYR A 63 -16.19 3.22 -9.24
C TYR A 63 -15.68 3.22 -7.80
N LYS A 64 -16.26 4.05 -6.94
CA LYS A 64 -15.79 4.25 -5.55
C LYS A 64 -15.57 2.93 -4.80
N ARG A 65 -16.50 1.99 -4.93
CA ARG A 65 -16.41 0.68 -4.28
C ARG A 65 -15.26 -0.17 -4.83
N LYS A 66 -15.12 -0.26 -6.15
CA LYS A 66 -14.02 -1.02 -6.79
C LYS A 66 -12.67 -0.45 -6.39
N ILE A 67 -12.57 0.87 -6.34
CA ILE A 67 -11.36 1.58 -5.91
C ILE A 67 -11.05 1.27 -4.44
N GLU A 68 -12.04 1.21 -3.57
CA GLU A 68 -11.85 0.89 -2.15
C GLU A 68 -11.38 -0.55 -1.96
N ILE A 69 -11.94 -1.51 -2.69
CA ILE A 69 -11.49 -2.91 -2.71
C ILE A 69 -10.03 -2.98 -3.17
N ASN A 70 -9.71 -2.34 -4.30
CA ASN A 70 -8.35 -2.30 -4.84
C ASN A 70 -7.34 -1.70 -3.85
N ARG A 71 -7.69 -0.58 -3.22
CA ARG A 71 -6.86 0.07 -2.20
C ARG A 71 -6.58 -0.83 -1.01
N ASN A 72 -7.59 -1.54 -0.51
CA ASN A 72 -7.44 -2.44 0.63
C ASN A 72 -6.59 -3.66 0.31
N TRP A 73 -6.73 -4.21 -0.91
CA TRP A 73 -5.91 -5.30 -1.37
C TRP A 73 -4.43 -4.89 -1.43
N HIS A 74 -4.14 -3.80 -2.14
CA HIS A 74 -2.77 -3.30 -2.30
C HIS A 74 -2.14 -2.85 -0.99
N TYR A 75 -2.91 -2.23 -0.10
CA TYR A 75 -2.40 -1.85 1.21
C TYR A 75 -1.86 -3.04 2.00
N MET A 76 -2.59 -4.15 2.03
CA MET A 76 -2.15 -5.35 2.75
C MET A 76 -0.97 -6.04 2.08
N TRP A 77 -0.98 -6.10 0.74
CA TRP A 77 0.13 -6.63 -0.03
C TRP A 77 1.41 -5.81 0.19
N SER A 78 1.33 -4.50 -0.01
CA SER A 78 2.45 -3.59 0.11
C SER A 78 3.02 -3.52 1.53
N LYS A 79 2.16 -3.58 2.56
CA LYS A 79 2.58 -3.65 3.96
C LYS A 79 3.44 -4.89 4.22
N PHE A 80 3.01 -6.05 3.74
CA PHE A 80 3.77 -7.29 3.90
C PHE A 80 5.09 -7.22 3.15
N TYR A 81 5.06 -6.80 1.89
CA TYR A 81 6.25 -6.64 1.05
C TYR A 81 7.28 -5.68 1.67
N TYR A 82 6.83 -4.53 2.16
CA TYR A 82 7.68 -3.56 2.87
C TYR A 82 8.36 -4.19 4.08
N ASN A 83 7.60 -4.90 4.91
CA ASN A 83 8.14 -5.56 6.08
C ASN A 83 9.14 -6.67 5.71
N THR A 84 8.84 -7.46 4.69
CA THR A 84 9.75 -8.49 4.18
C THR A 84 11.06 -7.88 3.70
N LYS A 85 10.98 -6.79 2.95
CA LYS A 85 12.14 -6.10 2.37
C LYS A 85 13.06 -5.49 3.42
N HIS A 86 12.51 -4.90 4.49
CA HIS A 86 13.28 -4.15 5.48
C HIS A 86 13.59 -4.89 6.77
N TYR A 87 12.81 -5.89 7.12
CA TYR A 87 12.91 -6.60 8.41
C TYR A 87 12.93 -8.12 8.27
N GLY A 88 12.78 -8.64 7.08
CA GLY A 88 12.78 -10.07 6.78
C GLY A 88 11.41 -10.72 6.80
N TYR A 89 11.33 -11.89 6.15
CA TYR A 89 10.07 -12.60 5.90
C TYR A 89 9.37 -13.05 7.20
N LEU A 90 10.10 -13.59 8.16
CA LEU A 90 9.53 -14.08 9.44
C LEU A 90 8.91 -12.93 10.26
N TYR A 91 9.56 -11.76 10.26
CA TYR A 91 9.01 -10.56 10.88
C TYR A 91 7.71 -10.14 10.19
N ALA A 92 7.72 -10.07 8.87
CA ALA A 92 6.54 -9.71 8.08
C ALA A 92 5.37 -10.67 8.34
N LEU A 93 5.65 -11.96 8.43
CA LEU A 93 4.65 -12.99 8.72
C LEU A 93 4.02 -12.77 10.09
N LYS A 94 4.83 -12.60 11.14
CA LYS A 94 4.37 -12.32 12.51
C LYS A 94 3.46 -11.08 12.56
N GLU A 95 3.91 -9.97 11.97
CA GLU A 95 3.16 -8.70 11.95
C GLU A 95 1.85 -8.76 11.15
N SER A 96 1.77 -9.69 10.20
CA SER A 96 0.59 -9.83 9.34
C SER A 96 -0.43 -10.82 9.85
N LEU A 97 -0.05 -11.74 10.74
CA LEU A 97 -0.88 -12.87 11.17
C LEU A 97 -2.23 -12.43 11.76
N LYS A 98 -2.22 -11.45 12.66
CA LYS A 98 -3.46 -10.90 13.27
C LYS A 98 -4.39 -10.32 12.19
N ASN A 99 -3.84 -9.58 11.23
CA ASN A 99 -4.63 -8.99 10.16
C ASN A 99 -5.16 -10.05 9.20
N LEU A 100 -4.38 -11.08 8.91
CA LEU A 100 -4.76 -12.21 8.05
C LEU A 100 -5.96 -12.95 8.65
N ILE A 101 -5.86 -13.37 9.93
CA ILE A 101 -6.92 -14.09 10.63
C ILE A 101 -8.19 -13.22 10.75
N SER A 102 -8.05 -11.98 11.20
CA SER A 102 -9.18 -11.06 11.33
C SER A 102 -9.88 -10.80 9.99
N SER A 103 -9.11 -10.65 8.91
CA SER A 103 -9.67 -10.43 7.58
C SER A 103 -10.35 -11.68 7.03
N PHE A 104 -9.82 -12.87 7.30
CA PHE A 104 -10.47 -14.13 6.97
C PHE A 104 -11.82 -14.27 7.68
N LEU A 105 -11.84 -14.15 9.01
CA LEU A 105 -13.07 -14.29 9.78
C LEU A 105 -14.14 -13.27 9.35
N LYS A 106 -13.78 -12.00 9.20
CA LYS A 106 -14.73 -10.95 8.80
C LYS A 106 -15.16 -11.04 7.34
N GLY A 107 -14.32 -11.56 6.46
CA GLY A 107 -14.63 -11.71 5.04
C GLY A 107 -15.49 -12.94 4.73
N TYR A 108 -15.25 -14.04 5.42
CA TYR A 108 -15.83 -15.34 5.06
C TYR A 108 -16.76 -15.91 6.13
N CYS A 109 -16.46 -15.76 7.44
CA CYS A 109 -17.23 -16.39 8.50
C CYS A 109 -18.36 -15.52 9.05
N PHE A 110 -18.18 -14.21 9.15
CA PHE A 110 -19.18 -13.32 9.72
C PHE A 110 -20.23 -12.90 8.70
N ILE A 111 -21.25 -13.74 8.51
CA ILE A 111 -22.34 -13.55 7.52
C ILE A 111 -23.18 -12.30 7.80
N PHE A 112 -23.33 -11.91 9.07
CA PHE A 112 -24.09 -10.74 9.50
C PHE A 112 -23.42 -9.38 9.16
N LEU A 113 -22.16 -9.37 8.71
CA LEU A 113 -21.55 -8.15 8.24
C LEU A 113 -22.16 -7.73 6.91
N ASN A 114 -22.35 -6.42 6.75
CA ASN A 114 -22.77 -5.82 5.49
C ASN A 114 -21.90 -6.32 4.32
N PHE A 115 -22.54 -6.66 3.19
CA PHE A 115 -21.87 -7.21 2.02
C PHE A 115 -20.65 -6.39 1.56
N ASN A 116 -20.77 -5.05 1.55
CA ASN A 116 -19.68 -4.17 1.16
C ASN A 116 -18.47 -4.29 2.09
N LYS A 117 -18.69 -4.40 3.40
CA LYS A 117 -17.61 -4.59 4.38
C LYS A 117 -16.95 -5.96 4.21
N ARG A 118 -17.74 -7.01 3.92
CA ARG A 118 -17.19 -8.35 3.67
C ARG A 118 -16.26 -8.37 2.47
N GLU A 119 -16.62 -7.73 1.36
CA GLU A 119 -15.76 -7.66 0.16
C GLU A 119 -14.44 -6.94 0.43
N ILE A 120 -14.46 -5.89 1.25
CA ILE A 120 -13.24 -5.21 1.67
C ILE A 120 -12.34 -6.16 2.49
N TYR A 121 -12.91 -6.93 3.43
CA TYR A 121 -12.14 -7.88 4.22
C TYR A 121 -11.61 -9.05 3.39
N LYS A 122 -12.37 -9.54 2.42
CA LYS A 122 -11.89 -10.53 1.44
C LYS A 122 -10.69 -10.00 0.66
N ALA A 123 -10.77 -8.76 0.17
CA ALA A 123 -9.67 -8.12 -0.54
C ALA A 123 -8.42 -8.00 0.35
N ARG A 124 -8.58 -7.59 1.61
CA ARG A 124 -7.48 -7.53 2.59
C ARG A 124 -6.84 -8.89 2.84
N PHE A 125 -7.66 -9.93 3.00
CA PHE A 125 -7.16 -11.30 3.16
C PHE A 125 -6.38 -11.75 1.94
N GLN A 126 -6.95 -11.60 0.73
CA GLN A 126 -6.32 -12.01 -0.51
C GLN A 126 -5.02 -11.24 -0.79
N GLY A 127 -4.99 -9.92 -0.54
CA GLY A 127 -3.79 -9.12 -0.69
C GLY A 127 -2.65 -9.59 0.22
N CYS A 128 -2.96 -9.85 1.50
CA CYS A 128 -2.00 -10.38 2.45
C CYS A 128 -1.53 -11.79 2.06
N LEU A 129 -2.46 -12.70 1.71
CA LEU A 129 -2.14 -14.06 1.31
C LEU A 129 -1.26 -14.10 0.06
N ASN A 130 -1.58 -13.30 -0.97
CA ASN A 130 -0.75 -13.23 -2.18
C ASN A 130 0.68 -12.73 -1.88
N ALA A 131 0.83 -11.79 -0.96
CA ALA A 131 2.15 -11.31 -0.54
C ALA A 131 2.93 -12.38 0.23
N ILE A 132 2.28 -13.13 1.13
CA ILE A 132 2.87 -14.29 1.84
C ILE A 132 3.35 -15.35 0.83
N LEU A 133 2.57 -15.60 -0.22
CA LEU A 133 2.93 -16.53 -1.29
C LEU A 133 3.93 -15.93 -2.31
N LEU A 134 4.51 -14.79 -2.03
CA LEU A 134 5.48 -14.07 -2.86
C LEU A 134 4.99 -13.78 -4.29
N LYS A 135 3.67 -13.68 -4.49
CA LYS A 135 3.07 -13.33 -5.78
C LYS A 135 3.20 -11.82 -6.02
N LYS A 136 3.34 -11.44 -7.29
CA LYS A 136 3.43 -10.01 -7.69
C LYS A 136 2.14 -9.25 -7.39
N SER A 137 2.27 -7.92 -7.21
CA SER A 137 1.16 -6.99 -6.99
C SER A 137 0.38 -6.71 -8.28
N LEU A 138 -0.28 -7.72 -8.85
CA LEU A 138 -0.97 -7.65 -10.15
C LEU A 138 -2.49 -7.51 -10.06
N PHE A 139 -3.05 -7.40 -8.84
CA PHE A 139 -4.49 -7.24 -8.70
C PHE A 139 -4.98 -5.94 -9.35
N ARG A 140 -5.92 -6.07 -10.26
CA ARG A 140 -6.65 -4.96 -10.89
C ARG A 140 -8.13 -5.35 -10.90
N PRO A 141 -9.02 -4.55 -10.31
CA PRO A 141 -10.45 -4.85 -10.39
C PRO A 141 -10.92 -4.64 -11.84
N ASP A 142 -11.75 -5.55 -12.32
CA ASP A 142 -12.36 -5.42 -13.65
C ASP A 142 -13.21 -4.16 -13.69
N ILE A 143 -12.85 -3.26 -14.57
CA ILE A 143 -13.62 -2.06 -14.89
C ILE A 143 -14.30 -2.36 -16.22
N ASN A 144 -15.48 -2.96 -16.16
CA ASN A 144 -16.32 -3.07 -17.34
C ASN A 144 -16.85 -1.66 -17.63
N PHE A 145 -16.41 -1.09 -18.74
CA PHE A 145 -16.92 0.18 -19.29
C PHE A 145 -18.31 -0.01 -19.87
#